data_5f01162b2908a29f04dad9914b0ed042
#
_entry.id   5f01162b2908a29f04dad9914b0ed042
#
_cell.length_a   1.000
_cell.length_b   1.000
_cell.length_c   1.000
_cell.angle_alpha   90.00
_cell.angle_beta   90.00
_cell.angle_gamma   90.00
#
_symmetry.space_group_name_H-M   'P 1'
#
loop_
_entity.id
_entity.type
_entity.pdbx_description
1 polymer ?
#
loop_
_entity_poly.entity_id
_entity_poly.type
_entity_poly.pdbx_seq_one_letter_code
_entity_poly.pdbx_strand_id
1 'polypeptide(L)'
;LYDEYPEKKIMITGSSAADMTIEGLKYLTGRVLKFNLYPFSFRKFLKYRDEELYKVFEKREEKLHEWIKAEEKLSLTEAILEKMEALRKEYAVYGGYPRVVLSDSEEEKEKVLENIVETYLIREIGEVLDISDDREMKDLMRILALQMGEKTKYNKVSQRTGINYNKLKERLNVLEHTFVLEQVRPFYTTKQ
;
A
#
# COMPACT_ATOMS: atom_id res chain seq x y z
N LEU A 1 31.03 -6.57 -11.65
CA LEU A 1 31.15 -5.63 -10.52
C LEU A 1 31.26 -6.37 -9.18
N TYR A 2 30.28 -7.22 -8.81
CA TYR A 2 30.31 -7.91 -7.51
C TYR A 2 31.50 -8.87 -7.37
N ASP A 3 31.78 -9.66 -8.41
CA ASP A 3 32.88 -10.62 -8.41
C ASP A 3 34.26 -9.96 -8.55
N GLU A 4 34.32 -8.74 -9.09
CA GLU A 4 35.55 -7.95 -9.27
C GLU A 4 35.93 -7.12 -8.05
N TYR A 5 34.92 -6.76 -7.22
CA TYR A 5 35.11 -5.89 -6.05
C TYR A 5 34.35 -6.45 -4.84
N PRO A 6 34.78 -7.56 -4.27
CA PRO A 6 34.07 -8.25 -3.18
C PRO A 6 33.98 -7.43 -1.87
N GLU A 7 34.85 -6.45 -1.71
CA GLU A 7 34.86 -5.55 -0.55
C GLU A 7 33.82 -4.43 -0.64
N LYS A 8 33.23 -4.18 -1.84
CA LYS A 8 32.29 -3.10 -2.03
C LYS A 8 30.85 -3.55 -1.74
N LYS A 9 30.15 -2.77 -0.94
CA LYS A 9 28.70 -2.91 -0.76
C LYS A 9 27.99 -2.02 -1.78
N ILE A 10 27.22 -2.63 -2.67
CA ILE A 10 26.46 -1.93 -3.70
C ILE A 10 25.00 -1.90 -3.23
N MET A 11 24.42 -0.70 -3.17
CA MET A 11 23.00 -0.51 -2.88
C MET A 11 22.33 0.10 -4.12
N ILE A 12 21.27 -0.55 -4.57
CA ILE A 12 20.44 -0.09 -5.68
C ILE A 12 19.05 0.20 -5.12
N THR A 13 18.49 1.33 -5.48
CA THR A 13 17.10 1.69 -5.13
C THR A 13 16.33 2.04 -6.38
N GLY A 14 15.04 1.74 -6.36
CA GLY A 14 14.13 2.05 -7.45
C GLY A 14 12.68 1.93 -7.00
N SER A 15 11.73 2.32 -7.87
CA SER A 15 10.32 2.05 -7.65
C SER A 15 10.02 0.55 -7.77
N SER A 16 8.91 0.07 -7.20
CA SER A 16 8.49 -1.32 -7.37
C SER A 16 8.15 -1.67 -8.83
N ALA A 17 7.76 -0.68 -9.64
CA ALA A 17 7.58 -0.84 -11.08
C ALA A 17 8.91 -1.14 -11.79
N ALA A 18 10.00 -0.47 -11.41
CA ALA A 18 11.34 -0.74 -11.94
C ALA A 18 11.81 -2.18 -11.67
N ASP A 19 11.44 -2.77 -10.53
CA ASP A 19 11.77 -4.17 -10.20
C ASP A 19 11.23 -5.16 -11.24
N MET A 20 10.09 -4.87 -11.84
CA MET A 20 9.46 -5.74 -12.84
C MET A 20 10.19 -5.68 -14.20
N THR A 21 10.91 -4.60 -14.48
CA THR A 21 11.61 -4.34 -15.73
C THR A 21 13.10 -4.72 -15.69
N ILE A 22 13.71 -4.88 -14.51
CA ILE A 22 15.13 -5.23 -14.37
C ILE A 22 15.31 -6.75 -14.52
N GLU A 23 15.47 -7.21 -15.75
CA GLU A 23 15.78 -8.62 -16.02
C GLU A 23 17.07 -9.12 -15.36
N GLY A 24 18.05 -8.24 -15.16
CA GLY A 24 19.34 -8.55 -14.56
C GLY A 24 19.27 -9.11 -13.13
N LEU A 25 18.24 -8.77 -12.36
CA LEU A 25 18.07 -9.28 -11.00
C LEU A 25 17.81 -10.79 -10.94
N LYS A 26 17.26 -11.38 -12.00
CA LYS A 26 17.02 -12.83 -12.08
C LYS A 26 18.31 -13.65 -12.02
N TYR A 27 19.42 -13.07 -12.47
CA TYR A 27 20.73 -13.74 -12.54
C TYR A 27 21.58 -13.53 -11.29
N LEU A 28 21.11 -12.74 -10.32
CA LEU A 28 21.81 -12.42 -9.08
C LEU A 28 21.31 -13.27 -7.89
N THR A 29 20.72 -14.42 -8.15
CA THR A 29 20.19 -15.32 -7.12
C THR A 29 21.30 -15.66 -6.09
N GLY A 30 21.02 -15.43 -4.81
CA GLY A 30 21.96 -15.65 -3.72
C GLY A 30 22.99 -14.55 -3.49
N ARG A 31 23.03 -13.49 -4.33
CA ARG A 31 23.98 -12.37 -4.24
C ARG A 31 23.32 -11.04 -3.92
N VAL A 32 21.97 -11.00 -3.86
CA VAL A 32 21.19 -9.80 -3.59
C VAL A 32 20.26 -10.03 -2.42
N LEU A 33 20.24 -9.08 -1.49
CA LEU A 33 19.24 -8.96 -0.45
C LEU A 33 18.25 -7.88 -0.88
N LYS A 34 16.98 -8.27 -1.09
CA LYS A 34 15.92 -7.34 -1.46
C LYS A 34 15.18 -6.86 -0.22
N PHE A 35 15.03 -5.56 -0.10
CA PHE A 35 14.25 -4.91 0.94
C PHE A 35 13.14 -4.08 0.30
N ASN A 36 11.90 -4.30 0.74
CA ASN A 36 10.77 -3.49 0.33
C ASN A 36 10.53 -2.38 1.36
N LEU A 37 10.50 -1.12 0.88
CA LEU A 37 10.14 0.04 1.67
C LEU A 37 8.68 0.38 1.41
N TYR A 38 7.83 0.05 2.38
CA TYR A 38 6.41 0.38 2.34
C TYR A 38 6.14 1.79 2.90
N PRO A 39 5.03 2.42 2.53
CA PRO A 39 4.52 3.57 3.27
C PRO A 39 4.40 3.27 4.76
N PHE A 40 4.31 4.31 5.59
CA PHE A 40 4.11 4.10 7.02
C PHE A 40 2.83 3.33 7.29
N SER A 41 2.92 2.28 8.11
CA SER A 41 1.73 1.65 8.68
C SER A 41 1.04 2.62 9.64
N PHE A 42 -0.24 2.40 9.95
CA PHE A 42 -0.95 3.20 10.96
C PHE A 42 -0.19 3.30 12.29
N ARG A 43 0.46 2.23 12.71
CA ARG A 43 1.32 2.20 13.90
C ARG A 43 2.48 3.20 13.80
N LYS A 44 3.19 3.26 12.66
CA LYS A 44 4.28 4.21 12.44
C LYS A 44 3.78 5.65 12.32
N PHE A 45 2.65 5.84 11.63
CA PHE A 45 1.96 7.12 11.53
C PHE A 45 1.59 7.64 12.92
N LEU A 46 0.94 6.81 13.74
CA LEU A 46 0.53 7.15 15.09
C LEU A 46 1.73 7.54 15.96
N LYS A 47 2.82 6.77 15.90
CA LYS A 47 4.06 7.07 16.65
C LYS A 47 4.64 8.43 16.29
N TYR A 48 4.55 8.83 15.01
CA TYR A 48 5.02 10.13 14.55
C TYR A 48 4.09 11.27 14.98
N ARG A 49 2.78 11.07 14.87
CA ARG A 49 1.77 12.10 15.16
C ARG A 49 1.55 12.33 16.64
N ASP A 50 1.57 11.27 17.44
CA ASP A 50 1.27 11.28 18.86
C ASP A 50 1.90 10.09 19.58
N GLU A 51 3.08 10.32 20.15
CA GLU A 51 3.83 9.27 20.86
C GLU A 51 3.11 8.75 22.10
N GLU A 52 2.36 9.59 22.80
CA GLU A 52 1.60 9.21 23.98
C GLU A 52 0.45 8.26 23.61
N LEU A 53 -0.29 8.62 22.58
CA LEU A 53 -1.36 7.79 22.05
C LEU A 53 -0.83 6.49 21.46
N TYR A 54 0.35 6.53 20.82
CA TYR A 54 1.05 5.34 20.36
C TYR A 54 1.37 4.36 21.50
N LYS A 55 1.86 4.83 22.64
CA LYS A 55 2.13 3.99 23.82
C LYS A 55 0.85 3.31 24.33
N VAL A 56 -0.27 4.01 24.31
CA VAL A 56 -1.59 3.43 24.65
C VAL A 56 -1.99 2.35 23.65
N PHE A 57 -1.80 2.61 22.36
CA PHE A 57 -2.10 1.66 21.29
C PHE A 57 -1.22 0.40 21.39
N GLU A 58 0.09 0.55 21.58
CA GLU A 58 1.06 -0.55 21.68
C GLU A 58 0.76 -1.46 22.87
N LYS A 59 0.51 -0.92 24.04
CA LYS A 59 0.10 -1.69 25.22
C LYS A 59 -1.18 -2.49 25.01
N ARG A 60 -2.08 -2.01 24.16
CA ARG A 60 -3.32 -2.72 23.81
C ARG A 60 -3.08 -3.84 22.81
N GLU A 61 -2.25 -3.60 21.83
CA GLU A 61 -1.90 -4.59 20.82
C GLU A 61 -1.24 -5.82 21.46
N GLU A 62 -0.33 -5.59 22.44
CA GLU A 62 0.28 -6.67 23.23
C GLU A 62 -0.77 -7.47 24.02
N LYS A 63 -1.77 -6.80 24.57
CA LYS A 63 -2.85 -7.42 25.34
C LYS A 63 -4.00 -7.97 24.51
N LEU A 64 -4.04 -7.69 23.19
CA LEU A 64 -5.14 -8.10 22.32
C LEU A 64 -5.34 -9.62 22.33
N HIS A 65 -4.28 -10.39 22.35
CA HIS A 65 -4.33 -11.85 22.41
C HIS A 65 -4.88 -12.37 23.77
N GLU A 66 -4.58 -11.67 24.86
CA GLU A 66 -5.13 -11.98 26.19
C GLU A 66 -6.58 -11.55 26.28
N TRP A 67 -6.91 -10.38 25.73
CA TRP A 67 -8.27 -9.82 25.71
C TRP A 67 -9.25 -10.65 24.89
N ILE A 68 -8.85 -11.18 23.73
CA ILE A 68 -9.68 -12.11 22.93
C ILE A 68 -10.04 -13.37 23.75
N LYS A 69 -9.16 -13.78 24.68
CA LYS A 69 -9.39 -14.94 25.54
C LYS A 69 -10.18 -14.64 26.82
N ALA A 70 -10.10 -13.41 27.33
CA ALA A 70 -10.59 -13.07 28.67
C ALA A 70 -11.88 -12.23 28.71
N GLU A 71 -12.43 -11.80 27.55
CA GLU A 71 -13.62 -10.93 27.46
C GLU A 71 -13.52 -9.60 28.28
N GLU A 72 -12.33 -9.21 28.72
CA GLU A 72 -12.13 -7.98 29.49
C GLU A 72 -12.26 -6.73 28.61
N LYS A 73 -13.21 -5.86 28.93
CA LYS A 73 -13.35 -4.53 28.31
C LYS A 73 -12.26 -3.61 28.84
N LEU A 74 -11.24 -3.35 28.04
CA LEU A 74 -10.30 -2.26 28.30
C LEU A 74 -11.02 -0.91 28.10
N SER A 75 -11.37 -0.24 29.22
CA SER A 75 -11.97 1.10 29.17
C SER A 75 -10.90 2.13 28.77
N LEU A 76 -11.14 2.87 27.69
CA LEU A 76 -10.43 4.12 27.37
C LEU A 76 -11.32 5.29 27.77
N THR A 77 -10.70 6.42 28.07
CA THR A 77 -11.45 7.66 28.21
C THR A 77 -11.99 8.08 26.83
N GLU A 78 -13.14 8.73 26.82
CA GLU A 78 -13.81 9.22 25.62
C GLU A 78 -12.85 10.09 24.77
N ALA A 79 -12.11 10.99 25.42
CA ALA A 79 -11.12 11.85 24.76
C ALA A 79 -10.01 11.07 24.02
N ILE A 80 -9.53 9.95 24.57
CA ILE A 80 -8.54 9.10 23.91
C ILE A 80 -9.16 8.41 22.67
N LEU A 81 -10.40 7.96 22.79
CA LEU A 81 -11.12 7.33 21.68
C LEU A 81 -11.36 8.32 20.54
N GLU A 82 -11.82 9.53 20.83
CA GLU A 82 -12.04 10.59 19.85
C GLU A 82 -10.75 10.94 19.10
N LYS A 83 -9.65 11.11 19.85
CA LYS A 83 -8.34 11.43 19.25
C LYS A 83 -7.82 10.30 18.37
N MET A 84 -7.96 9.05 18.81
CA MET A 84 -7.59 7.87 18.02
C MET A 84 -8.41 7.78 16.73
N GLU A 85 -9.71 8.03 16.82
CA GLU A 85 -10.62 8.01 15.68
C GLU A 85 -10.31 9.12 14.67
N ALA A 86 -9.97 10.32 15.14
CA ALA A 86 -9.55 11.42 14.28
C ALA A 86 -8.27 11.06 13.49
N LEU A 87 -7.24 10.53 14.17
CA LEU A 87 -6.02 10.10 13.52
C LEU A 87 -6.22 8.89 12.59
N ARG A 88 -7.11 7.98 12.96
CA ARG A 88 -7.50 6.86 12.10
C ARG A 88 -8.17 7.34 10.82
N LYS A 89 -9.06 8.32 10.91
CA LYS A 89 -9.72 8.94 9.75
C LYS A 89 -8.71 9.67 8.87
N GLU A 90 -7.81 10.46 9.46
CA GLU A 90 -6.73 11.12 8.72
C GLU A 90 -5.89 10.10 7.93
N TYR A 91 -5.44 9.04 8.59
CA TYR A 91 -4.66 7.99 7.95
C TYR A 91 -5.45 7.24 6.86
N ALA A 92 -6.74 7.00 7.08
CA ALA A 92 -7.59 6.34 6.09
C ALA A 92 -7.79 7.16 4.82
N VAL A 93 -7.81 8.49 4.94
CA VAL A 93 -7.99 9.42 3.81
C VAL A 93 -6.67 9.68 3.08
N TYR A 94 -5.60 10.00 3.83
CA TYR A 94 -4.35 10.47 3.24
C TYR A 94 -3.26 9.39 3.16
N GLY A 95 -3.41 8.28 3.89
CA GLY A 95 -2.47 7.17 3.87
C GLY A 95 -1.17 7.43 4.62
N GLY A 96 -0.17 6.60 4.33
CA GLY A 96 1.10 6.57 5.05
C GLY A 96 2.33 6.97 4.23
N TYR A 97 2.18 7.61 3.07
CA TYR A 97 3.36 8.11 2.35
C TYR A 97 4.12 9.13 3.20
N PRO A 98 5.45 8.97 3.39
CA PRO A 98 6.20 9.82 4.30
C PRO A 98 6.01 11.31 4.05
N ARG A 99 6.03 11.75 2.78
CA ARG A 99 5.84 13.14 2.42
C ARG A 99 4.45 13.67 2.76
N VAL A 100 3.41 12.83 2.61
CA VAL A 100 2.04 13.16 3.03
C VAL A 100 1.94 13.30 4.54
N VAL A 101 2.54 12.36 5.28
CA VAL A 101 2.55 12.38 6.74
C VAL A 101 3.27 13.60 7.31
N LEU A 102 4.30 14.08 6.61
CA LEU A 102 5.10 15.25 6.99
C LEU A 102 4.48 16.59 6.53
N SER A 103 3.42 16.56 5.72
CA SER A 103 2.74 17.79 5.26
C SER A 103 1.87 18.38 6.37
N ASP A 104 1.89 19.69 6.52
CA ASP A 104 1.22 20.43 7.59
C ASP A 104 -0.24 20.75 7.28
N SER A 105 -0.62 20.85 6.01
CA SER A 105 -1.98 21.18 5.59
C SER A 105 -2.63 20.09 4.72
N GLU A 106 -3.96 20.04 4.71
CA GLU A 106 -4.73 19.14 3.84
C GLU A 106 -4.44 19.41 2.37
N GLU A 107 -4.36 20.69 1.99
CA GLU A 107 -4.06 21.09 0.61
C GLU A 107 -2.68 20.57 0.14
N GLU A 108 -1.68 20.62 1.01
CA GLU A 108 -0.35 20.07 0.70
C GLU A 108 -0.38 18.55 0.56
N LYS A 109 -1.11 17.85 1.47
CA LYS A 109 -1.28 16.40 1.39
C LYS A 109 -1.94 15.98 0.08
N GLU A 110 -3.00 16.68 -0.33
CA GLU A 110 -3.70 16.43 -1.59
C GLU A 110 -2.77 16.62 -2.79
N LYS A 111 -2.03 17.72 -2.86
CA LYS A 111 -1.05 17.96 -3.93
C LYS A 111 0.04 16.90 -4.01
N VAL A 112 0.52 16.42 -2.85
CA VAL A 112 1.50 15.32 -2.81
C VAL A 112 0.90 14.03 -3.35
N LEU A 113 -0.34 13.70 -2.95
CA LEU A 113 -1.04 12.52 -3.44
C LEU A 113 -1.34 12.60 -4.94
N GLU A 114 -1.80 13.74 -5.44
CA GLU A 114 -2.01 13.98 -6.87
C GLU A 114 -0.71 13.74 -7.66
N ASN A 115 0.41 14.27 -7.17
CA ASN A 115 1.70 14.06 -7.81
C ASN A 115 2.12 12.58 -7.81
N ILE A 116 1.88 11.84 -6.72
CA ILE A 116 2.13 10.39 -6.67
C ILE A 116 1.26 9.66 -7.69
N VAL A 117 -0.02 10.00 -7.80
CA VAL A 117 -0.92 9.41 -8.80
C VAL A 117 -0.41 9.66 -10.21
N GLU A 118 -0.10 10.91 -10.56
CA GLU A 118 0.33 11.27 -11.92
C GLU A 118 1.70 10.69 -12.28
N THR A 119 2.66 10.69 -11.35
CA THR A 119 4.03 10.25 -11.66
C THR A 119 4.19 8.74 -11.54
N TYR A 120 3.67 8.13 -10.48
CA TYR A 120 3.86 6.72 -10.22
C TYR A 120 2.79 5.85 -10.86
N LEU A 121 1.49 6.12 -10.58
CA LEU A 121 0.42 5.27 -11.08
C LEU A 121 0.19 5.44 -12.58
N ILE A 122 0.15 6.67 -13.06
CA ILE A 122 -0.17 6.92 -14.47
C ILE A 122 1.04 6.70 -15.35
N ARG A 123 2.18 7.31 -15.02
CA ARG A 123 3.37 7.23 -15.87
C ARG A 123 4.11 5.90 -15.69
N GLU A 124 4.69 5.62 -14.52
CA GLU A 124 5.58 4.46 -14.34
C GLU A 124 4.83 3.12 -14.50
N ILE A 125 3.68 2.95 -13.86
CA ILE A 125 2.89 1.71 -13.98
C ILE A 125 2.21 1.64 -15.35
N GLY A 126 1.76 2.77 -15.90
CA GLY A 126 1.22 2.84 -17.25
C GLY A 126 2.21 2.35 -18.30
N GLU A 127 3.48 2.74 -18.21
CA GLU A 127 4.56 2.27 -19.08
C GLU A 127 4.78 0.76 -18.93
N VAL A 128 4.83 0.22 -17.70
CA VAL A 128 4.95 -1.24 -17.46
C VAL A 128 3.81 -2.03 -18.09
N LEU A 129 2.61 -1.45 -18.12
CA LEU A 129 1.40 -2.08 -18.65
C LEU A 129 1.14 -1.80 -20.14
N ASP A 130 2.03 -1.05 -20.80
CA ASP A 130 1.86 -0.60 -22.20
C ASP A 130 0.50 0.09 -22.42
N ILE A 131 0.13 0.96 -21.47
CA ILE A 131 -1.11 1.74 -21.52
C ILE A 131 -0.80 3.09 -22.15
N SER A 132 -1.33 3.32 -23.34
CA SER A 132 -1.14 4.57 -24.09
C SER A 132 -2.17 5.66 -23.72
N ASP A 133 -3.28 5.31 -23.07
CA ASP A 133 -4.33 6.27 -22.66
C ASP A 133 -4.43 6.36 -21.13
N ASP A 134 -3.95 7.46 -20.58
CA ASP A 134 -4.01 7.75 -19.15
C ASP A 134 -5.43 7.67 -18.57
N ARG A 135 -6.47 7.94 -19.37
CA ARG A 135 -7.85 7.86 -18.94
C ARG A 135 -8.24 6.44 -18.55
N GLU A 136 -7.76 5.44 -19.30
CA GLU A 136 -8.06 4.04 -19.00
C GLU A 136 -7.52 3.64 -17.63
N MET A 137 -6.30 4.08 -17.25
CA MET A 137 -5.73 3.83 -15.93
C MET A 137 -6.49 4.60 -14.84
N LYS A 138 -6.82 5.87 -15.07
CA LYS A 138 -7.59 6.70 -14.13
C LYS A 138 -8.97 6.10 -13.84
N ASP A 139 -9.67 5.64 -14.86
CA ASP A 139 -10.97 5.00 -14.74
C ASP A 139 -10.88 3.66 -13.99
N LEU A 140 -9.88 2.84 -14.30
CA LEU A 140 -9.63 1.60 -13.56
C LEU A 140 -9.40 1.89 -12.07
N MET A 141 -8.49 2.82 -11.74
CA MET A 141 -8.19 3.18 -10.35
C MET A 141 -9.42 3.73 -9.62
N ARG A 142 -10.22 4.58 -10.28
CA ARG A 142 -11.45 5.12 -9.71
C ARG A 142 -12.46 4.02 -9.38
N ILE A 143 -12.65 3.05 -10.30
CA ILE A 143 -13.58 1.95 -10.08
C ILE A 143 -13.10 1.03 -8.94
N LEU A 144 -11.79 0.76 -8.86
CA LEU A 144 -11.22 -0.04 -7.78
C LEU A 144 -11.35 0.67 -6.43
N ALA A 145 -11.10 1.98 -6.38
CA ALA A 145 -11.27 2.77 -5.16
C ALA A 145 -12.72 2.77 -4.65
N LEU A 146 -13.70 2.88 -5.55
CA LEU A 146 -15.14 2.81 -5.21
C LEU A 146 -15.59 1.43 -4.72
N GLN A 147 -14.82 0.38 -4.99
CA GLN A 147 -15.10 -1.00 -4.55
C GLN A 147 -14.19 -1.47 -3.41
N MET A 148 -13.43 -0.55 -2.82
CA MET A 148 -12.54 -0.88 -1.70
C MET A 148 -13.32 -1.48 -0.53
N GLY A 149 -12.84 -2.61 0.00
CA GLY A 149 -13.52 -3.34 1.08
C GLY A 149 -14.70 -4.19 0.65
N GLU A 150 -15.08 -4.18 -0.64
CA GLU A 150 -16.19 -4.97 -1.16
C GLU A 150 -15.72 -6.21 -1.94
N LYS A 151 -16.63 -7.15 -2.15
CA LYS A 151 -16.38 -8.31 -3.02
C LYS A 151 -16.30 -7.89 -4.48
N THR A 152 -15.09 -7.76 -4.99
CA THR A 152 -14.83 -7.36 -6.38
C THR A 152 -15.18 -8.48 -7.36
N LYS A 153 -16.05 -8.18 -8.34
CA LYS A 153 -16.38 -9.06 -9.46
C LYS A 153 -15.66 -8.57 -10.73
N TYR A 154 -14.63 -9.26 -11.16
CA TYR A 154 -13.81 -8.88 -12.31
C TYR A 154 -14.63 -8.62 -13.58
N ASN A 155 -15.68 -9.42 -13.85
CA ASN A 155 -16.59 -9.18 -14.99
C ASN A 155 -17.28 -7.81 -14.91
N LYS A 156 -17.68 -7.37 -13.70
CA LYS A 156 -18.30 -6.03 -13.53
C LYS A 156 -17.28 -4.91 -13.73
N VAL A 157 -16.05 -5.09 -13.26
CA VAL A 157 -14.97 -4.12 -13.48
C VAL A 157 -14.66 -4.04 -14.96
N SER A 158 -14.48 -5.18 -15.64
CA SER A 158 -14.27 -5.27 -17.08
C SER A 158 -15.36 -4.54 -17.90
N GLN A 159 -16.62 -4.78 -17.55
CA GLN A 159 -17.75 -4.10 -18.22
C GLN A 159 -17.77 -2.59 -18.01
N ARG A 160 -17.42 -2.11 -16.81
CA ARG A 160 -17.42 -0.69 -16.47
C ARG A 160 -16.25 0.08 -17.06
N THR A 161 -15.08 -0.55 -17.12
CA THR A 161 -13.86 0.05 -17.67
C THR A 161 -13.72 -0.14 -19.18
N GLY A 162 -14.47 -1.08 -19.77
CA GLY A 162 -14.23 -1.52 -21.15
C GLY A 162 -12.98 -2.37 -21.35
N ILE A 163 -12.22 -2.62 -20.28
CA ILE A 163 -10.99 -3.42 -20.34
C ILE A 163 -11.34 -4.91 -20.49
N ASN A 164 -10.72 -5.59 -21.44
CA ASN A 164 -10.89 -7.03 -21.61
C ASN A 164 -10.49 -7.78 -20.32
N TYR A 165 -11.21 -8.84 -19.98
CA TYR A 165 -11.04 -9.61 -18.75
C TYR A 165 -9.58 -10.10 -18.52
N ASN A 166 -8.90 -10.56 -19.57
CA ASN A 166 -7.51 -11.04 -19.44
C ASN A 166 -6.55 -9.88 -19.17
N LYS A 167 -6.70 -8.76 -19.88
CA LYS A 167 -5.94 -7.53 -19.63
C LYS A 167 -6.22 -6.98 -18.24
N LEU A 168 -7.47 -7.04 -17.77
CA LEU A 168 -7.81 -6.62 -16.41
C LEU A 168 -7.07 -7.44 -15.36
N LYS A 169 -7.02 -8.76 -15.50
CA LYS A 169 -6.24 -9.63 -14.59
C LYS A 169 -4.76 -9.28 -14.58
N GLU A 170 -4.18 -9.05 -15.73
CA GLU A 170 -2.78 -8.64 -15.87
C GLU A 170 -2.52 -7.32 -15.13
N ARG A 171 -3.38 -6.32 -15.34
CA ARG A 171 -3.29 -5.02 -14.67
C ARG A 171 -3.43 -5.13 -13.15
N LEU A 172 -4.42 -5.88 -12.68
CA LEU A 172 -4.59 -6.12 -11.25
C LEU A 172 -3.36 -6.82 -10.63
N ASN A 173 -2.76 -7.77 -11.36
CA ASN A 173 -1.54 -8.43 -10.92
C ASN A 173 -0.35 -7.44 -10.83
N VAL A 174 -0.18 -6.56 -11.81
CA VAL A 174 0.86 -5.51 -11.75
C VAL A 174 0.61 -4.56 -10.59
N LEU A 175 -0.63 -4.09 -10.42
CA LEU A 175 -1.00 -3.19 -9.30
C LEU A 175 -0.77 -3.85 -7.93
N GLU A 176 -0.96 -5.16 -7.81
CA GLU A 176 -0.65 -5.92 -6.59
C GLU A 176 0.86 -6.03 -6.36
N HIS A 177 1.64 -6.35 -7.40
CA HIS A 177 3.10 -6.45 -7.31
C HIS A 177 3.80 -5.09 -7.08
N THR A 178 3.18 -4.01 -7.50
CA THR A 178 3.64 -2.64 -7.27
C THR A 178 3.11 -2.01 -5.98
N PHE A 179 2.44 -2.80 -5.13
CA PHE A 179 1.90 -2.40 -3.83
C PHE A 179 0.85 -1.27 -3.88
N VAL A 180 0.22 -1.07 -5.02
CA VAL A 180 -0.88 -0.10 -5.18
C VAL A 180 -2.17 -0.63 -4.60
N LEU A 181 -2.41 -1.92 -4.76
CA LEU A 181 -3.56 -2.60 -4.16
C LEU A 181 -3.13 -3.92 -3.53
N GLU A 182 -3.95 -4.41 -2.62
CA GLU A 182 -3.83 -5.74 -2.04
C GLU A 182 -5.15 -6.49 -2.22
N GLN A 183 -5.09 -7.72 -2.74
CA GLN A 183 -6.24 -8.57 -2.93
C GLN A 183 -6.40 -9.49 -1.73
N VAL A 184 -7.41 -9.22 -0.90
CA VAL A 184 -7.77 -10.11 0.21
C VAL A 184 -8.58 -11.28 -0.34
N ARG A 185 -8.01 -12.48 -0.24
CA ARG A 185 -8.66 -13.72 -0.68
C ARG A 185 -9.51 -14.31 0.44
N PRO A 186 -10.66 -14.96 0.10
CA PRO A 186 -11.46 -15.64 1.10
C PRO A 186 -10.62 -16.72 1.82
N PHE A 187 -10.75 -16.79 3.14
CA PHE A 187 -10.17 -17.87 3.92
C PHE A 187 -11.09 -19.10 3.84
N TYR A 188 -10.56 -20.21 3.34
CA TYR A 188 -11.24 -21.49 3.31
C TYR A 188 -10.54 -22.47 4.28
N THR A 189 -11.31 -23.06 5.17
CA THR A 189 -10.83 -24.08 6.10
C THR A 189 -10.69 -25.46 5.45
N THR A 190 -11.30 -25.66 4.29
CA THR A 190 -11.26 -26.94 3.55
C THR A 190 -10.58 -26.72 2.20
N LYS A 191 -9.52 -27.49 1.92
CA LYS A 191 -8.96 -27.58 0.58
C LYS A 191 -10.01 -28.25 -0.32
N GLN A 192 -10.56 -27.54 -1.27
CA GLN A 192 -11.28 -28.10 -2.40
C GLN A 192 -10.27 -28.64 -3.40
#